data_fb4afc6b8163156cb4e6df06bd12b558
#
_entry.id   fb4afc6b8163156cb4e6df06bd12b558
#
_cell.length_a   1.000
_cell.length_b   1.000
_cell.length_c   1.000
_cell.angle_alpha   90.00
_cell.angle_beta   90.00
_cell.angle_gamma   90.00
#
_symmetry.space_group_name_H-M   'P 1'
#
loop_
_entity.id
_entity.type
_entity.pdbx_description
1 polymer ?
#
loop_
_entity_poly.entity_id
_entity_poly.type
_entity_poly.pdbx_seq_one_letter_code
_entity_poly.pdbx_strand_id
1 'polypeptide(L)'
;QNRPFSGEGIISGWGACRAALPAALQALRRGDVSRAALWGYNTAYFRGQGAKFAAAMAQLPAATEFNAKDTNYLFRHRIIFNGRDFAEMAQTYEVAMGPGKLLKMITFLLWGVLSGQFQASTLKILLRVSGQAGKLKKHYLHFPADPAAFPQWQAEAARLWGEAG
;
A
#
# COMPACT_ATOMS: atom_id res chain seq x y z
N GLN A 1 -9.76 10.56 -4.44
CA GLN A 1 -8.78 9.56 -3.99
C GLN A 1 -9.03 9.22 -2.52
N ASN A 2 -9.62 8.07 -2.26
CA ASN A 2 -9.91 7.62 -0.91
C ASN A 2 -8.78 6.72 -0.41
N ARG A 3 -8.47 6.79 0.88
CA ARG A 3 -7.54 5.85 1.51
C ARG A 3 -8.12 4.44 1.48
N PRO A 4 -7.34 3.44 1.11
CA PRO A 4 -7.68 2.06 1.40
C PRO A 4 -7.90 1.89 2.91
N PHE A 5 -8.82 1.04 3.31
CA PHE A 5 -9.25 0.73 4.68
C PHE A 5 -10.08 1.82 5.39
N SER A 6 -9.74 3.11 5.31
CA SER A 6 -10.45 4.17 6.07
C SER A 6 -11.44 5.00 5.27
N GLY A 7 -11.33 4.99 3.92
CA GLY A 7 -12.19 5.77 3.04
C GLY A 7 -11.94 7.28 3.04
N GLU A 8 -10.98 7.77 3.82
CA GLU A 8 -10.66 9.20 3.91
C GLU A 8 -10.10 9.73 2.59
N GLY A 9 -10.71 10.80 2.05
CA GLY A 9 -10.32 11.41 0.78
C GLY A 9 -9.56 12.73 0.90
N ILE A 10 -9.82 13.53 1.94
CA ILE A 10 -9.30 14.91 2.05
C ILE A 10 -7.77 14.93 2.11
N ILE A 11 -7.18 14.22 3.08
CA ILE A 11 -5.71 14.22 3.28
C ILE A 11 -5.00 13.57 2.08
N SER A 12 -5.59 12.51 1.53
CA SER A 12 -5.03 11.87 0.34
C SER A 12 -5.15 12.73 -0.91
N GLY A 13 -6.22 13.53 -1.03
CA GLY A 13 -6.37 14.56 -2.05
C GLY A 13 -5.30 15.65 -1.95
N TRP A 14 -5.02 16.13 -0.74
CA TRP A 14 -3.94 17.10 -0.51
C TRP A 14 -2.57 16.54 -0.89
N GLY A 15 -2.30 15.28 -0.59
CA GLY A 15 -1.07 14.59 -1.03
C GLY A 15 -0.93 14.60 -2.56
N ALA A 16 -2.02 14.33 -3.28
CA ALA A 16 -2.05 14.40 -4.74
C ALA A 16 -1.83 15.83 -5.26
N CYS A 17 -2.47 16.84 -4.65
CA CYS A 17 -2.26 18.24 -5.00
C CYS A 17 -0.79 18.67 -4.79
N ARG A 18 -0.16 18.23 -3.70
CA ARG A 18 1.27 18.49 -3.45
C ARG A 18 2.17 17.88 -4.52
N ALA A 19 1.83 16.71 -5.04
CA ALA A 19 2.55 16.09 -6.15
C ALA A 19 2.30 16.82 -7.49
N ALA A 20 1.08 17.33 -7.71
CA ALA A 20 0.68 18.01 -8.93
C ALA A 20 1.27 19.42 -9.06
N LEU A 21 1.36 20.16 -7.96
CA LEU A 21 1.73 21.58 -7.96
C LEU A 21 3.07 21.88 -8.65
N PRO A 22 4.18 21.18 -8.38
CA PRO A 22 5.45 21.45 -9.06
C PRO A 22 5.37 21.24 -10.58
N ALA A 23 4.71 20.16 -11.03
CA ALA A 23 4.55 19.86 -12.44
C ALA A 23 3.70 20.91 -13.16
N ALA A 24 2.58 21.32 -12.54
CA ALA A 24 1.70 22.37 -13.08
C ALA A 24 2.42 23.71 -13.20
N LEU A 25 3.11 24.16 -12.14
CA LEU A 25 3.86 25.41 -12.15
C LEU A 25 4.96 25.40 -13.22
N GLN A 26 5.67 24.27 -13.38
CA GLN A 26 6.71 24.16 -14.40
C GLN A 26 6.13 24.20 -15.81
N ALA A 27 5.02 23.51 -16.05
CA ALA A 27 4.31 23.52 -17.32
C ALA A 27 3.86 24.93 -17.72
N LEU A 28 3.25 25.65 -16.77
CA LEU A 28 2.81 27.04 -16.99
C LEU A 28 3.98 27.98 -17.29
N ARG A 29 5.09 27.86 -16.55
CA ARG A 29 6.30 28.71 -16.80
C ARG A 29 6.93 28.46 -18.16
N ARG A 30 6.79 27.27 -18.70
CA ARG A 30 7.31 26.89 -20.02
C ARG A 30 6.33 27.13 -21.16
N GLY A 31 5.06 27.43 -20.85
CA GLY A 31 4.00 27.49 -21.84
C GLY A 31 3.68 26.14 -22.49
N ASP A 32 4.08 25.02 -21.85
CA ASP A 32 3.89 23.66 -22.34
C ASP A 32 3.04 22.86 -21.34
N VAL A 33 1.80 22.60 -21.73
CA VAL A 33 0.84 21.79 -20.96
C VAL A 33 0.63 20.39 -21.59
N SER A 34 1.57 19.94 -22.41
CA SER A 34 1.53 18.63 -23.01
C SER A 34 1.54 17.51 -21.95
N ARG A 35 1.16 16.30 -22.37
CA ARG A 35 1.25 15.10 -21.53
C ARG A 35 2.68 14.89 -21.02
N ALA A 36 3.69 15.14 -21.83
CA ALA A 36 5.08 14.99 -21.46
C ALA A 36 5.48 15.99 -20.36
N ALA A 37 5.09 17.26 -20.51
CA ALA A 37 5.40 18.30 -19.53
C ALA A 37 4.72 18.06 -18.18
N LEU A 38 3.50 17.49 -18.18
CA LEU A 38 2.74 17.18 -16.97
C LEU A 38 3.05 15.80 -16.37
N TRP A 39 3.87 14.98 -17.06
CA TRP A 39 4.14 13.60 -16.63
C TRP A 39 4.81 13.51 -15.26
N GLY A 40 5.55 14.53 -14.86
CA GLY A 40 6.17 14.63 -13.55
C GLY A 40 5.20 14.46 -12.37
N TYR A 41 3.93 14.88 -12.54
CA TYR A 41 2.88 14.61 -11.56
C TYR A 41 2.64 13.11 -11.37
N ASN A 42 2.46 12.37 -12.46
CA ASN A 42 2.22 10.93 -12.39
C ASN A 42 3.40 10.21 -11.70
N THR A 43 4.63 10.58 -12.09
CA THR A 43 5.84 10.01 -11.50
C THR A 43 5.93 10.27 -10.00
N ALA A 44 5.71 11.51 -9.58
CA ALA A 44 5.75 11.88 -8.17
C ALA A 44 4.62 11.20 -7.36
N TYR A 45 3.42 11.17 -7.91
CA TYR A 45 2.27 10.56 -7.25
C TYR A 45 2.42 9.03 -7.12
N PHE A 46 2.69 8.33 -8.22
CA PHE A 46 2.75 6.87 -8.22
C PHE A 46 3.93 6.32 -7.44
N ARG A 47 5.10 6.94 -7.52
CA ARG A 47 6.26 6.56 -6.71
C ARG A 47 6.10 6.90 -5.23
N GLY A 48 5.29 7.88 -4.90
CA GLY A 48 5.00 8.28 -3.52
C GLY A 48 3.75 7.58 -2.96
N GLN A 49 2.65 8.32 -2.94
CA GLN A 49 1.38 7.88 -2.36
C GLN A 49 0.78 6.68 -3.09
N GLY A 50 0.89 6.63 -4.42
CA GLY A 50 0.35 5.54 -5.25
C GLY A 50 0.94 4.17 -4.89
N ALA A 51 2.25 4.09 -4.65
CA ALA A 51 2.92 2.85 -4.25
C ALA A 51 2.39 2.32 -2.90
N LYS A 52 2.15 3.22 -1.95
CA LYS A 52 1.58 2.87 -0.64
C LYS A 52 0.13 2.40 -0.76
N PHE A 53 -0.65 3.09 -1.58
CA PHE A 53 -2.04 2.74 -1.82
C PHE A 53 -2.18 1.42 -2.57
N ALA A 54 -1.34 1.14 -3.55
CA ALA A 54 -1.32 -0.15 -4.24
C ALA A 54 -1.06 -1.31 -3.26
N ALA A 55 -0.08 -1.15 -2.36
CA ALA A 55 0.20 -2.14 -1.34
C ALA A 55 -0.98 -2.36 -0.37
N ALA A 56 -1.63 -1.27 0.05
CA ALA A 56 -2.78 -1.35 0.95
C ALA A 56 -4.00 -1.98 0.26
N MET A 57 -4.28 -1.60 -0.99
CA MET A 57 -5.38 -2.17 -1.79
C MET A 57 -5.22 -3.67 -2.01
N ALA A 58 -4.01 -4.15 -2.24
CA ALA A 58 -3.74 -5.58 -2.41
C ALA A 58 -4.04 -6.42 -1.16
N GLN A 59 -4.13 -5.79 0.01
CA GLN A 59 -4.42 -6.47 1.27
C GLN A 59 -5.92 -6.49 1.61
N LEU A 60 -6.73 -5.64 0.99
CA LEU A 60 -8.16 -5.52 1.31
C LEU A 60 -8.96 -6.82 1.13
N PRO A 61 -8.80 -7.60 0.03
CA PRO A 61 -9.55 -8.84 -0.14
C PRO A 61 -9.34 -9.83 1.01
N ALA A 62 -8.11 -9.91 1.53
CA ALA A 62 -7.81 -10.82 2.63
C ALA A 62 -8.56 -10.51 3.93
N ALA A 63 -8.96 -9.26 4.15
CA ALA A 63 -9.73 -8.88 5.33
C ALA A 63 -11.10 -9.59 5.39
N THR A 64 -11.67 -9.96 4.25
CA THR A 64 -12.94 -10.69 4.16
C THR A 64 -12.78 -12.21 4.34
N GLU A 65 -11.55 -12.72 4.22
CA GLU A 65 -11.24 -14.13 4.39
C GLU A 65 -10.97 -14.52 5.85
N PHE A 66 -10.81 -13.54 6.75
CA PHE A 66 -10.52 -13.80 8.16
C PHE A 66 -11.80 -14.12 8.95
N ASN A 67 -11.76 -15.18 9.74
CA ASN A 67 -12.82 -15.45 10.70
C ASN A 67 -12.68 -14.58 11.97
N ALA A 68 -13.76 -14.48 12.75
CA ALA A 68 -13.81 -13.66 13.97
C ALA A 68 -12.77 -14.08 15.02
N LYS A 69 -12.47 -15.39 15.14
CA LYS A 69 -11.48 -15.90 16.11
C LYS A 69 -10.10 -15.39 15.77
N ASP A 70 -9.67 -15.54 14.51
CA ASP A 70 -8.36 -15.10 14.05
C ASP A 70 -8.23 -13.58 14.07
N THR A 71 -9.28 -12.87 13.67
CA THR A 71 -9.34 -11.41 13.75
C THR A 71 -9.14 -10.94 15.20
N ASN A 72 -9.87 -11.52 16.16
CA ASN A 72 -9.71 -11.22 17.57
C ASN A 72 -8.30 -11.54 18.10
N TYR A 73 -7.70 -12.64 17.65
CA TYR A 73 -6.32 -12.98 17.97
C TYR A 73 -5.34 -11.89 17.53
N LEU A 74 -5.44 -11.45 16.27
CA LEU A 74 -4.59 -10.42 15.68
C LEU A 74 -4.69 -9.09 16.44
N PHE A 75 -5.91 -8.67 16.81
CA PHE A 75 -6.13 -7.44 17.59
C PHE A 75 -5.65 -7.58 19.04
N ARG A 76 -5.96 -8.68 19.72
CA ARG A 76 -5.55 -8.94 21.12
C ARG A 76 -4.02 -8.84 21.27
N HIS A 77 -3.28 -9.42 20.35
CA HIS A 77 -1.83 -9.41 20.37
C HIS A 77 -1.20 -8.20 19.68
N ARG A 78 -2.03 -7.25 19.23
CA ARG A 78 -1.59 -6.01 18.56
C ARG A 78 -0.66 -6.32 17.37
N ILE A 79 -1.03 -7.32 16.57
CA ILE A 79 -0.27 -7.76 15.41
C ILE A 79 -0.55 -6.84 14.22
N ILE A 80 -1.84 -6.51 13.99
CA ILE A 80 -2.28 -5.70 12.85
C ILE A 80 -2.14 -4.22 13.15
N PHE A 81 -2.78 -3.72 14.23
CA PHE A 81 -2.83 -2.31 14.57
C PHE A 81 -2.75 -2.07 16.07
N ASN A 82 -2.12 -0.99 16.46
CA ASN A 82 -2.21 -0.38 17.78
C ASN A 82 -2.44 1.14 17.63
N GLY A 83 -2.68 1.87 18.72
CA GLY A 83 -3.00 3.29 18.64
C GLY A 83 -1.89 4.14 17.99
N ARG A 84 -0.61 3.74 18.12
CA ARG A 84 0.52 4.42 17.45
C ARG A 84 0.50 4.14 15.95
N ASP A 85 0.18 2.91 15.55
CA ASP A 85 0.09 2.53 14.13
C ASP A 85 -0.97 3.34 13.41
N PHE A 86 -2.10 3.62 14.07
CA PHE A 86 -3.14 4.49 13.50
C PHE A 86 -2.65 5.92 13.32
N ALA A 87 -1.98 6.49 14.33
CA ALA A 87 -1.42 7.84 14.24
C ALA A 87 -0.35 7.95 13.15
N GLU A 88 0.52 6.94 13.04
CA GLU A 88 1.55 6.87 12.01
C GLU A 88 0.94 6.70 10.62
N MET A 89 0.00 5.79 10.47
CA MET A 89 -0.71 5.56 9.21
C MET A 89 -1.52 6.79 8.76
N ALA A 90 -2.01 7.60 9.71
CA ALA A 90 -2.67 8.87 9.40
C ALA A 90 -1.73 9.86 8.71
N GLN A 91 -0.45 9.84 9.03
CA GLN A 91 0.55 10.77 8.48
C GLN A 91 1.31 10.20 7.27
N THR A 92 1.73 8.94 7.37
CA THR A 92 2.66 8.32 6.40
C THR A 92 1.99 7.41 5.38
N TYR A 93 0.70 7.06 5.58
CA TYR A 93 -0.07 6.04 4.84
C TYR A 93 0.46 4.62 5.00
N GLU A 94 1.36 4.38 5.93
CA GLU A 94 1.97 3.08 6.20
C GLU A 94 2.17 2.89 7.70
N VAL A 95 2.34 1.64 8.09
CA VAL A 95 2.77 1.27 9.43
C VAL A 95 4.22 0.83 9.36
N ALA A 96 5.10 1.51 10.09
CA ALA A 96 6.51 1.13 10.13
C ALA A 96 6.69 -0.24 10.80
N MET A 97 7.39 -1.13 10.09
CA MET A 97 7.72 -2.47 10.57
C MET A 97 9.18 -2.51 11.01
N GLY A 98 9.46 -1.99 12.19
CA GLY A 98 10.79 -2.12 12.80
C GLY A 98 11.10 -3.59 13.18
N PRO A 99 12.40 -3.96 13.33
CA PRO A 99 12.81 -5.34 13.58
C PRO A 99 12.18 -5.93 14.84
N GLY A 100 12.03 -5.17 15.91
CA GLY A 100 11.37 -5.63 17.13
C GLY A 100 9.87 -5.91 16.94
N LYS A 101 9.17 -5.10 16.15
CA LYS A 101 7.76 -5.32 15.84
C LYS A 101 7.59 -6.55 14.95
N LEU A 102 8.47 -6.72 13.98
CA LEU A 102 8.48 -7.89 13.10
C LEU A 102 8.74 -9.18 13.88
N LEU A 103 9.74 -9.20 14.76
CA LEU A 103 10.04 -10.35 15.61
C LEU A 103 8.85 -10.71 16.50
N LYS A 104 8.26 -9.71 17.17
CA LYS A 104 7.06 -9.89 17.99
C LYS A 104 5.91 -10.50 17.17
N MET A 105 5.64 -9.96 15.99
CA MET A 105 4.59 -10.44 15.09
C MET A 105 4.82 -11.92 14.73
N ILE A 106 6.03 -12.28 14.29
CA ILE A 106 6.38 -13.66 13.93
C ILE A 106 6.19 -14.59 15.13
N THR A 107 6.69 -14.20 16.30
CA THR A 107 6.57 -15.02 17.53
C THR A 107 5.11 -15.29 17.88
N PHE A 108 4.26 -14.26 17.90
CA PHE A 108 2.84 -14.45 18.22
C PHE A 108 2.09 -15.24 17.17
N LEU A 109 2.38 -15.05 15.88
CA LEU A 109 1.74 -15.83 14.81
C LEU A 109 2.12 -17.32 14.90
N LEU A 110 3.39 -17.63 15.09
CA LEU A 110 3.84 -19.02 15.27
C LEU A 110 3.26 -19.65 16.53
N TRP A 111 3.29 -18.95 17.68
CA TRP A 111 2.69 -19.43 18.90
C TRP A 111 1.17 -19.64 18.75
N GLY A 112 0.48 -18.73 18.08
CA GLY A 112 -0.94 -18.84 17.82
C GLY A 112 -1.31 -20.09 17.03
N VAL A 113 -0.53 -20.40 15.99
CA VAL A 113 -0.73 -21.62 15.20
C VAL A 113 -0.42 -22.87 16.03
N LEU A 114 0.71 -22.91 16.73
CA LEU A 114 1.12 -24.06 17.55
C LEU A 114 0.15 -24.35 18.69
N SER A 115 -0.41 -23.30 19.30
CA SER A 115 -1.39 -23.43 20.40
C SER A 115 -2.84 -23.64 19.91
N GLY A 116 -3.08 -23.67 18.60
CA GLY A 116 -4.42 -23.78 18.03
C GLY A 116 -5.32 -22.55 18.20
N GLN A 117 -4.76 -21.43 18.66
CA GLN A 117 -5.49 -20.16 18.84
C GLN A 117 -5.65 -19.38 17.55
N PHE A 118 -4.79 -19.63 16.56
CA PHE A 118 -4.77 -18.97 15.25
C PHE A 118 -4.68 -20.03 14.14
N GLN A 119 -5.42 -19.87 13.05
CA GLN A 119 -5.46 -20.87 12.00
C GLN A 119 -4.24 -20.75 11.07
N ALA A 120 -3.65 -21.89 10.71
CA ALA A 120 -2.55 -21.95 9.74
C ALA A 120 -2.99 -21.48 8.33
N SER A 121 -4.27 -21.66 7.96
CA SER A 121 -4.84 -21.12 6.73
C SER A 121 -4.79 -19.60 6.70
N THR A 122 -5.17 -18.94 7.79
CA THR A 122 -5.11 -17.47 7.92
C THR A 122 -3.67 -16.96 7.86
N LEU A 123 -2.71 -17.70 8.45
CA LEU A 123 -1.29 -17.37 8.29
C LEU A 123 -0.85 -17.42 6.83
N LYS A 124 -1.26 -18.44 6.06
CA LYS A 124 -0.96 -18.53 4.62
C LYS A 124 -1.54 -17.35 3.84
N ILE A 125 -2.77 -16.95 4.15
CA ILE A 125 -3.41 -15.76 3.55
C ILE A 125 -2.57 -14.51 3.84
N LEU A 126 -2.20 -14.26 5.11
CA LEU A 126 -1.38 -13.12 5.49
C LEU A 126 -0.04 -13.08 4.75
N LEU A 127 0.64 -14.21 4.62
CA LEU A 127 1.91 -14.30 3.89
C LEU A 127 1.72 -14.04 2.40
N ARG A 128 0.69 -14.62 1.79
CA ARG A 128 0.35 -14.40 0.37
C ARG A 128 0.11 -12.92 0.08
N VAL A 129 -0.79 -12.29 0.83
CA VAL A 129 -1.16 -10.89 0.57
C VAL A 129 -0.04 -9.91 0.90
N SER A 130 0.76 -10.19 1.94
CA SER A 130 1.94 -9.38 2.26
C SER A 130 2.99 -9.45 1.15
N GLY A 131 3.22 -10.64 0.60
CA GLY A 131 4.11 -10.84 -0.54
C GLY A 131 3.63 -10.09 -1.78
N GLN A 132 2.34 -10.16 -2.08
CA GLN A 132 1.74 -9.48 -3.21
C GLN A 132 1.75 -7.96 -3.05
N ALA A 133 1.42 -7.46 -1.86
CA ALA A 133 1.52 -6.04 -1.52
C ALA A 133 2.95 -5.50 -1.72
N GLY A 134 3.95 -6.29 -1.32
CA GLY A 134 5.36 -5.96 -1.53
C GLY A 134 5.74 -5.87 -3.01
N LYS A 135 5.30 -6.82 -3.84
CA LYS A 135 5.53 -6.81 -5.30
C LYS A 135 4.91 -5.57 -5.94
N LEU A 136 3.64 -5.28 -5.65
CA LEU A 136 2.92 -4.12 -6.17
C LEU A 136 3.58 -2.82 -5.71
N LYS A 137 3.90 -2.67 -4.43
CA LYS A 137 4.62 -1.50 -3.93
C LYS A 137 5.91 -1.27 -4.70
N LYS A 138 6.74 -2.31 -4.84
CA LYS A 138 8.01 -2.24 -5.58
C LYS A 138 7.78 -1.80 -7.01
N HIS A 139 6.80 -2.38 -7.71
CA HIS A 139 6.47 -2.02 -9.08
C HIS A 139 6.07 -0.55 -9.22
N TYR A 140 5.21 -0.06 -8.33
CA TYR A 140 4.76 1.34 -8.32
C TYR A 140 5.89 2.33 -7.97
N LEU A 141 6.82 1.96 -7.10
CA LEU A 141 8.02 2.77 -6.81
C LEU A 141 8.90 2.97 -8.07
N HIS A 142 8.81 2.05 -9.05
CA HIS A 142 9.51 2.13 -10.33
C HIS A 142 8.62 2.67 -11.46
N PHE A 143 7.58 3.45 -11.14
CA PHE A 143 6.77 4.11 -12.15
C PHE A 143 7.65 4.88 -13.13
N PRO A 144 7.43 4.77 -14.47
CA PRO A 144 8.32 5.34 -15.47
C PRO A 144 8.36 6.86 -15.40
N ALA A 145 9.57 7.43 -15.51
CA ALA A 145 9.75 8.87 -15.66
C ALA A 145 9.45 9.33 -17.10
N ASP A 146 9.58 8.42 -18.06
CA ASP A 146 9.27 8.65 -19.48
C ASP A 146 7.87 8.11 -19.81
N PRO A 147 6.96 8.94 -20.38
CA PRO A 147 5.65 8.49 -20.84
C PRO A 147 5.70 7.33 -21.85
N ALA A 148 6.77 7.21 -22.63
CA ALA A 148 6.93 6.16 -23.63
C ALA A 148 7.05 4.75 -23.01
N ALA A 149 7.59 4.65 -21.81
CA ALA A 149 7.72 3.38 -21.08
C ALA A 149 6.43 2.97 -20.33
N PHE A 150 5.40 3.82 -20.31
CA PHE A 150 4.16 3.57 -19.56
C PHE A 150 3.39 2.33 -20.01
N PRO A 151 3.24 2.01 -21.31
CA PRO A 151 2.48 0.82 -21.72
C PRO A 151 3.07 -0.48 -21.17
N GLN A 152 4.40 -0.61 -21.16
CA GLN A 152 5.07 -1.79 -20.59
C GLN A 152 4.85 -1.86 -19.06
N TRP A 153 5.00 -0.73 -18.37
CA TRP A 153 4.74 -0.64 -16.94
C TRP A 153 3.29 -1.00 -16.60
N GLN A 154 2.33 -0.52 -17.39
CA GLN A 154 0.90 -0.79 -17.21
C GLN A 154 0.57 -2.27 -17.41
N ALA A 155 1.14 -2.91 -18.42
CA ALA A 155 0.94 -4.35 -18.66
C ALA A 155 1.42 -5.19 -17.47
N GLU A 156 2.58 -4.87 -16.92
CA GLU A 156 3.10 -5.55 -15.73
C GLU A 156 2.26 -5.25 -14.47
N ALA A 157 1.78 -4.01 -14.32
CA ALA A 157 0.86 -3.67 -13.23
C ALA A 157 -0.43 -4.49 -13.31
N ALA A 158 -1.01 -4.62 -14.52
CA ALA A 158 -2.23 -5.43 -14.74
C ALA A 158 -2.00 -6.91 -14.38
N ARG A 159 -0.85 -7.48 -14.77
CA ARG A 159 -0.47 -8.84 -14.39
C ARG A 159 -0.39 -9.01 -12.88
N LEU A 160 0.32 -8.11 -12.19
CA LEU A 160 0.46 -8.15 -10.73
C LEU A 160 -0.89 -8.00 -10.01
N TRP A 161 -1.80 -7.18 -10.53
CA TRP A 161 -3.15 -7.05 -9.98
C TRP A 161 -3.99 -8.31 -10.23
N GLY A 162 -3.84 -8.97 -11.36
CA GLY A 162 -4.50 -10.26 -11.62
C GLY A 162 -4.04 -11.37 -10.67
N GLU A 163 -2.80 -11.33 -10.17
CA GLU A 163 -2.30 -12.27 -9.17
C GLU A 163 -2.77 -11.93 -7.73
N ALA A 164 -3.31 -10.74 -7.51
CA ALA A 164 -3.74 -10.27 -6.19
C ALA A 164 -5.21 -10.60 -5.86
N GLY A 165 -6.05 -10.87 -6.88
CA GLY A 165 -7.44 -11.32 -6.78
C GLY A 165 -7.51 -12.82 -6.80
#